data_09b57070e157159f2fe110dc591a5456
#
_entry.id   09b57070e157159f2fe110dc591a5456
#
_cell.length_a   1.000
_cell.length_b   1.000
_cell.length_c   1.000
_cell.angle_alpha   90.00
_cell.angle_beta   90.00
_cell.angle_gamma   90.00
#
_symmetry.space_group_name_H-M   'P 1'
#
loop_
_entity.id
_entity.type
_entity.pdbx_description
1 polymer ?
#
loop_
_entity_poly.entity_id
_entity_poly.type
_entity_poly.pdbx_seq_one_letter_code
_entity_poly.pdbx_strand_id
1 'polypeptide(L)'
;MVLLVVDTQKLITTTDLYNFNAFENAVKTLIAAARENNVEVIYVRHDDGVGAELTKGTPGFEIYEGFSPWSGEKIFDKTVNSSFKGTGLLEYLKAKNVHTVAVVGLQTDYCIDATIKCGFEHGFKMIVPENANSTFDNAFMIGEQSYKYYNEFMWKGRYAECVSVEETIKRMKG
;
A
#
# COMPACT_ATOMS: atom_id res chain seq x y z
N MET A 1 -1.42 14.86 4.55
CA MET A 1 -1.38 13.38 4.57
C MET A 1 -1.99 12.83 3.30
N VAL A 2 -1.55 11.66 2.82
CA VAL A 2 -2.18 10.90 1.73
C VAL A 2 -2.33 9.44 2.15
N LEU A 3 -3.25 8.72 1.51
CA LEU A 3 -3.36 7.25 1.58
C LEU A 3 -2.80 6.66 0.29
N LEU A 4 -1.74 5.87 0.39
CA LEU A 4 -1.09 5.19 -0.74
C LEU A 4 -1.52 3.72 -0.76
N VAL A 5 -2.24 3.33 -1.81
CA VAL A 5 -2.75 1.97 -2.04
C VAL A 5 -1.85 1.29 -3.06
N VAL A 6 -1.06 0.32 -2.60
CA VAL A 6 0.04 -0.26 -3.36
C VAL A 6 -0.32 -1.67 -3.84
N ASP A 7 -0.23 -1.90 -5.14
CA ASP A 7 -0.30 -3.19 -5.83
C ASP A 7 -1.52 -4.06 -5.45
N THR A 8 -2.65 -3.43 -5.22
CA THR A 8 -3.91 -4.14 -4.96
C THR A 8 -4.58 -4.58 -6.26
N GLN A 9 -3.82 -5.29 -7.10
CA GLN A 9 -4.24 -5.74 -8.43
C GLN A 9 -4.91 -7.11 -8.36
N LYS A 10 -5.83 -7.40 -9.27
CA LYS A 10 -6.68 -8.60 -9.28
C LYS A 10 -5.89 -9.91 -9.20
N LEU A 11 -4.76 -9.98 -9.90
CA LEU A 11 -3.96 -11.21 -9.94
C LEU A 11 -3.45 -11.62 -8.55
N ILE A 12 -3.11 -10.65 -7.71
CA ILE A 12 -2.47 -10.89 -6.41
C ILE A 12 -3.37 -10.56 -5.21
N THR A 13 -4.56 -10.01 -5.42
CA THR A 13 -5.52 -9.75 -4.34
C THR A 13 -6.51 -10.92 -4.27
N THR A 14 -6.07 -12.01 -3.65
CA THR A 14 -6.81 -13.28 -3.58
C THR A 14 -7.00 -13.76 -2.14
N THR A 15 -7.90 -14.73 -1.95
CA THR A 15 -8.19 -15.33 -0.64
C THR A 15 -7.03 -16.14 -0.04
N ASP A 16 -5.97 -16.38 -0.81
CA ASP A 16 -4.76 -17.08 -0.35
C ASP A 16 -3.81 -16.18 0.44
N LEU A 17 -4.06 -14.88 0.44
CA LEU A 17 -3.33 -13.93 1.28
C LEU A 17 -3.59 -14.17 2.77
N TYR A 18 -2.55 -13.98 3.57
CA TYR A 18 -2.70 -14.03 5.03
C TYR A 18 -3.82 -13.07 5.49
N ASN A 19 -4.74 -13.60 6.25
CA ASN A 19 -5.87 -12.86 6.86
C ASN A 19 -6.64 -11.97 5.87
N PHE A 20 -6.93 -12.49 4.67
CA PHE A 20 -7.52 -11.74 3.56
C PHE A 20 -8.75 -10.92 3.96
N ASN A 21 -9.68 -11.50 4.74
CA ASN A 21 -10.91 -10.80 5.12
C ASN A 21 -10.64 -9.56 5.99
N ALA A 22 -9.69 -9.63 6.92
CA ALA A 22 -9.30 -8.48 7.73
C ALA A 22 -8.57 -7.44 6.90
N PHE A 23 -7.68 -7.88 5.99
CA PHE A 23 -6.99 -7.02 5.04
C PHE A 23 -7.98 -6.26 4.14
N GLU A 24 -8.88 -6.97 3.51
CA GLU A 24 -9.89 -6.37 2.62
C GLU A 24 -10.75 -5.34 3.36
N ASN A 25 -11.23 -5.69 4.56
CA ASN A 25 -12.04 -4.80 5.37
C ASN A 25 -11.27 -3.56 5.83
N ALA A 26 -10.02 -3.71 6.27
CA ALA A 26 -9.18 -2.60 6.70
C ALA A 26 -8.91 -1.61 5.54
N VAL A 27 -8.53 -2.12 4.36
CA VAL A 27 -8.26 -1.27 3.19
C VAL A 27 -9.52 -0.55 2.71
N LYS A 28 -10.67 -1.24 2.62
CA LYS A 28 -11.96 -0.61 2.28
C LYS A 28 -12.32 0.52 3.25
N THR A 29 -12.19 0.25 4.55
CA THR A 29 -12.48 1.22 5.61
C THR A 29 -11.59 2.45 5.51
N LEU A 30 -10.29 2.25 5.27
CA LEU A 30 -9.33 3.35 5.14
C LEU A 30 -9.55 4.18 3.87
N ILE A 31 -9.86 3.54 2.74
CA ILE A 31 -10.19 4.25 1.49
C ILE A 31 -11.44 5.10 1.68
N ALA A 32 -12.51 4.54 2.28
CA ALA A 32 -13.74 5.28 2.56
C ALA A 32 -13.46 6.48 3.49
N ALA A 33 -12.75 6.25 4.60
CA ALA A 33 -12.42 7.31 5.54
C ALA A 33 -11.53 8.41 4.93
N ALA A 34 -10.57 8.04 4.08
CA ALA A 34 -9.73 9.02 3.37
C ALA A 34 -10.59 9.93 2.48
N ARG A 35 -11.49 9.35 1.69
CA ARG A 35 -12.43 10.11 0.83
C ARG A 35 -13.35 11.02 1.62
N GLU A 36 -13.93 10.53 2.72
CA GLU A 36 -14.81 11.31 3.61
C GLU A 36 -14.10 12.50 4.27
N ASN A 37 -12.79 12.37 4.52
CA ASN A 37 -12.00 13.42 5.19
C ASN A 37 -11.13 14.23 4.23
N ASN A 38 -11.38 14.16 2.90
CA ASN A 38 -10.60 14.87 1.86
C ASN A 38 -9.09 14.54 1.90
N VAL A 39 -8.71 13.37 2.37
CA VAL A 39 -7.37 12.82 2.26
C VAL A 39 -7.24 12.17 0.89
N GLU A 40 -6.25 12.61 0.12
CA GLU A 40 -6.04 12.09 -1.23
C GLU A 40 -5.69 10.60 -1.20
N VAL A 41 -6.43 9.81 -2.00
CA VAL A 41 -6.13 8.40 -2.24
C VAL A 41 -5.33 8.29 -3.54
N ILE A 42 -4.16 7.66 -3.44
CA ILE A 42 -3.23 7.47 -4.56
C ILE A 42 -3.00 5.98 -4.73
N TYR A 43 -3.13 5.49 -5.95
CA TYR A 43 -2.90 4.09 -6.28
C TYR A 43 -1.54 3.91 -6.97
N VAL A 44 -0.92 2.77 -6.68
CA VAL A 44 0.28 2.32 -7.39
C VAL A 44 0.01 0.90 -7.89
N ARG A 45 0.38 0.62 -9.15
CA ARG A 45 0.28 -0.70 -9.75
C ARG A 45 1.66 -1.19 -10.19
N HIS A 46 1.92 -2.47 -9.99
CA HIS A 46 3.14 -3.12 -10.44
C HIS A 46 2.97 -3.69 -11.84
N ASP A 47 3.97 -3.49 -12.69
CA ASP A 47 4.04 -4.05 -14.04
C ASP A 47 5.30 -4.90 -14.16
N ASP A 48 5.15 -6.21 -14.28
CA ASP A 48 6.25 -7.17 -14.46
C ASP A 48 6.81 -7.18 -15.91
N GLY A 49 6.18 -6.40 -16.80
CA GLY A 49 6.62 -6.25 -18.18
C GLY A 49 5.95 -7.22 -19.16
N VAL A 50 6.30 -7.03 -20.42
CA VAL A 50 5.68 -7.75 -21.56
C VAL A 50 5.84 -9.26 -21.40
N GLY A 51 4.72 -9.98 -21.49
CA GLY A 51 4.65 -11.43 -21.41
C GLY A 51 4.37 -11.98 -20.00
N ALA A 52 4.37 -11.14 -18.96
CA ALA A 52 3.94 -11.53 -17.64
C ALA A 52 2.41 -11.45 -17.49
N GLU A 53 1.86 -12.20 -16.52
CA GLU A 53 0.43 -12.12 -16.20
C GLU A 53 0.08 -10.81 -15.50
N LEU A 54 0.99 -10.27 -14.69
CA LEU A 54 0.87 -8.98 -14.02
C LEU A 54 1.48 -7.89 -14.91
N THR A 55 0.87 -7.63 -16.06
CA THR A 55 1.35 -6.58 -16.98
C THR A 55 0.20 -5.77 -17.55
N LYS A 56 0.51 -4.53 -17.91
CA LYS A 56 -0.47 -3.59 -18.47
C LYS A 56 -1.23 -4.16 -19.65
N GLY A 57 -2.55 -4.08 -19.61
CA GLY A 57 -3.45 -4.60 -20.63
C GLY A 57 -3.98 -6.00 -20.33
N THR A 58 -3.54 -6.67 -19.28
CA THR A 58 -4.12 -7.93 -18.81
C THR A 58 -5.21 -7.68 -17.75
N PRO A 59 -6.20 -8.58 -17.62
CA PRO A 59 -7.20 -8.48 -16.55
C PRO A 59 -6.58 -8.51 -15.14
N GLY A 60 -5.49 -9.24 -14.93
CA GLY A 60 -4.77 -9.36 -13.66
C GLY A 60 -4.11 -8.06 -13.22
N PHE A 61 -3.74 -7.19 -14.15
CA PHE A 61 -3.12 -5.90 -13.89
C PHE A 61 -4.09 -4.87 -13.30
N GLU A 62 -5.39 -5.00 -13.57
CA GLU A 62 -6.38 -4.05 -13.08
C GLU A 62 -6.52 -4.11 -11.56
N ILE A 63 -6.86 -2.97 -10.94
CA ILE A 63 -7.08 -2.88 -9.50
C ILE A 63 -8.28 -3.76 -9.12
N TYR A 64 -8.15 -4.48 -8.01
CA TYR A 64 -9.21 -5.32 -7.44
C TYR A 64 -10.49 -4.52 -7.21
N GLU A 65 -11.64 -5.09 -7.59
CA GLU A 65 -12.92 -4.38 -7.58
C GLU A 65 -13.29 -3.79 -6.22
N GLY A 66 -12.92 -4.50 -5.15
CA GLY A 66 -13.16 -4.05 -3.78
C GLY A 66 -12.46 -2.75 -3.39
N PHE A 67 -11.44 -2.34 -4.15
CA PHE A 67 -10.64 -1.13 -3.91
C PHE A 67 -10.66 -0.15 -5.07
N SER A 68 -11.65 -0.25 -5.96
CA SER A 68 -11.72 0.55 -7.20
C SER A 68 -11.50 2.04 -6.97
N PRO A 69 -10.60 2.68 -7.75
CA PRO A 69 -10.38 4.11 -7.67
C PRO A 69 -11.61 4.90 -8.17
N TRP A 70 -11.84 6.07 -7.59
CA TRP A 70 -12.79 7.03 -8.12
C TRP A 70 -12.19 7.78 -9.31
N SER A 71 -13.07 8.34 -10.15
CA SER A 71 -12.64 9.21 -11.24
C SER A 71 -11.83 10.40 -10.69
N GLY A 72 -10.62 10.57 -11.23
CA GLY A 72 -9.71 11.63 -10.82
C GLY A 72 -8.69 11.24 -9.74
N GLU A 73 -8.84 10.11 -9.06
CA GLU A 73 -7.79 9.61 -8.16
C GLU A 73 -6.55 9.21 -8.98
N LYS A 74 -5.37 9.52 -8.44
CA LYS A 74 -4.10 9.31 -9.15
C LYS A 74 -3.69 7.84 -9.13
N ILE A 75 -3.23 7.37 -10.27
CA ILE A 75 -2.64 6.03 -10.42
C ILE A 75 -1.24 6.19 -11.01
N PHE A 76 -0.25 5.57 -10.37
CA PHE A 76 1.13 5.47 -10.85
C PHE A 76 1.45 4.01 -11.17
N ASP A 77 2.13 3.76 -12.27
CA ASP A 77 2.63 2.43 -12.62
C ASP A 77 4.12 2.35 -12.32
N LYS A 78 4.58 1.22 -11.79
CA LYS A 78 5.98 0.95 -11.44
C LYS A 78 6.43 -0.41 -11.94
N THR A 79 7.74 -0.58 -12.12
CA THR A 79 8.37 -1.83 -12.55
C THR A 79 9.39 -2.38 -11.54
N VAL A 80 9.41 -1.81 -10.34
CA VAL A 80 10.28 -2.23 -9.22
C VAL A 80 9.47 -2.20 -7.93
N ASN A 81 10.00 -2.78 -6.85
CA ASN A 81 9.25 -2.90 -5.60
C ASN A 81 8.86 -1.54 -4.98
N SER A 82 9.79 -0.57 -4.93
CA SER A 82 9.48 0.75 -4.37
C SER A 82 8.52 1.56 -5.24
N SER A 83 7.50 2.16 -4.63
CA SER A 83 6.56 3.06 -5.30
C SER A 83 7.19 4.38 -5.76
N PHE A 84 8.39 4.70 -5.30
CA PHE A 84 9.06 5.99 -5.59
C PHE A 84 10.00 5.95 -6.80
N LYS A 85 10.56 4.80 -7.12
CA LYS A 85 11.60 4.73 -8.18
C LYS A 85 10.97 4.78 -9.57
N GLY A 86 11.24 5.87 -10.30
CA GLY A 86 10.86 6.02 -11.70
C GLY A 86 9.38 6.29 -11.96
N THR A 87 8.58 6.60 -10.93
CA THR A 87 7.13 6.78 -11.05
C THR A 87 6.70 8.26 -11.14
N GLY A 88 7.52 9.19 -10.65
CA GLY A 88 7.12 10.58 -10.43
C GLY A 88 6.32 10.82 -9.14
N LEU A 89 6.08 9.77 -8.33
CA LEU A 89 5.34 9.90 -7.07
C LEU A 89 6.04 10.82 -6.06
N LEU A 90 7.38 10.75 -5.97
CA LEU A 90 8.15 11.60 -5.05
C LEU A 90 7.94 13.09 -5.35
N GLU A 91 8.08 13.47 -6.61
CA GLU A 91 7.91 14.84 -7.09
C GLU A 91 6.47 15.32 -6.88
N TYR A 92 5.51 14.44 -7.15
CA TYR A 92 4.10 14.71 -6.93
C TYR A 92 3.78 15.02 -5.45
N LEU A 93 4.25 14.18 -4.54
CA LEU A 93 4.03 14.36 -3.10
C LEU A 93 4.73 15.63 -2.58
N LYS A 94 5.95 15.90 -3.04
CA LYS A 94 6.69 17.12 -2.68
C LYS A 94 6.00 18.40 -3.18
N ALA A 95 5.52 18.40 -4.43
CA ALA A 95 4.81 19.53 -5.00
C ALA A 95 3.51 19.87 -4.24
N LYS A 96 2.90 18.87 -3.61
CA LYS A 96 1.71 19.02 -2.74
C LYS A 96 2.02 19.29 -1.26
N ASN A 97 3.30 19.43 -0.89
CA ASN A 97 3.74 19.59 0.50
C ASN A 97 3.23 18.46 1.41
N VAL A 98 3.19 17.23 0.91
CA VAL A 98 2.82 16.05 1.71
C VAL A 98 3.99 15.71 2.64
N HIS A 99 3.71 15.53 3.93
CA HIS A 99 4.70 15.11 4.93
C HIS A 99 4.42 13.72 5.50
N THR A 100 3.18 13.25 5.39
CA THR A 100 2.75 11.97 5.98
C THR A 100 2.11 11.10 4.92
N VAL A 101 2.54 9.84 4.84
CA VAL A 101 2.03 8.84 3.90
C VAL A 101 1.56 7.62 4.70
N ALA A 102 0.26 7.33 4.66
CA ALA A 102 -0.28 6.07 5.13
C ALA A 102 -0.19 5.05 3.98
N VAL A 103 0.42 3.89 4.21
CA VAL A 103 0.66 2.87 3.19
C VAL A 103 -0.18 1.64 3.48
N VAL A 104 -0.92 1.19 2.47
CA VAL A 104 -1.75 -0.03 2.50
C VAL A 104 -1.52 -0.84 1.22
N GLY A 105 -1.77 -2.13 1.24
CA GLY A 105 -1.71 -2.97 0.03
C GLY A 105 -0.78 -4.17 0.12
N LEU A 106 -0.14 -4.53 -0.99
CA LEU A 106 0.58 -5.79 -1.19
C LEU A 106 1.99 -5.57 -1.78
N GLN A 107 2.90 -6.53 -1.65
CA GLN A 107 2.92 -7.53 -0.59
C GLN A 107 3.78 -7.01 0.55
N THR A 108 3.49 -7.43 1.78
CA THR A 108 4.20 -6.99 3.00
C THR A 108 5.72 -7.01 2.85
N ASP A 109 6.26 -8.16 2.43
CA ASP A 109 7.70 -8.45 2.36
C ASP A 109 8.39 -7.99 1.07
N TYR A 110 7.66 -7.40 0.13
CA TYR A 110 8.19 -6.88 -1.14
C TYR A 110 7.89 -5.38 -1.32
N CYS A 111 6.80 -5.05 -2.00
CA CYS A 111 6.52 -3.67 -2.42
C CYS A 111 6.17 -2.76 -1.25
N ILE A 112 5.51 -3.28 -0.21
CA ILE A 112 5.19 -2.50 1.00
C ILE A 112 6.49 -2.18 1.76
N ASP A 113 7.35 -3.18 2.03
CA ASP A 113 8.63 -2.96 2.72
C ASP A 113 9.51 -1.96 1.98
N ALA A 114 9.69 -2.15 0.67
CA ALA A 114 10.50 -1.25 -0.15
C ALA A 114 9.93 0.17 -0.19
N THR A 115 8.61 0.32 -0.26
CA THR A 115 7.95 1.63 -0.28
C THR A 115 8.08 2.35 1.06
N ILE A 116 7.88 1.66 2.18
CA ILE A 116 8.01 2.22 3.53
C ILE A 116 9.43 2.73 3.76
N LYS A 117 10.45 1.90 3.51
CA LYS A 117 11.85 2.27 3.72
C LYS A 117 12.26 3.42 2.81
N CYS A 118 11.91 3.36 1.55
CA CYS A 118 12.22 4.42 0.59
C CYS A 118 11.51 5.75 0.96
N GLY A 119 10.25 5.69 1.36
CA GLY A 119 9.51 6.87 1.82
C GLY A 119 10.13 7.50 3.07
N PHE A 120 10.55 6.67 4.03
CA PHE A 120 11.27 7.12 5.22
C PHE A 120 12.59 7.83 4.84
N GLU A 121 13.39 7.24 3.95
CA GLU A 121 14.66 7.84 3.48
C GLU A 121 14.43 9.16 2.70
N HIS A 122 13.26 9.33 2.08
CA HIS A 122 12.85 10.60 1.46
C HIS A 122 12.30 11.63 2.45
N GLY A 123 12.25 11.31 3.76
CA GLY A 123 11.84 12.22 4.83
C GLY A 123 10.33 12.25 5.10
N PHE A 124 9.55 11.31 4.56
CA PHE A 124 8.14 11.20 4.89
C PHE A 124 7.94 10.51 6.24
N LYS A 125 6.94 10.96 6.98
CA LYS A 125 6.38 10.21 8.10
C LYS A 125 5.53 9.09 7.54
N MET A 126 6.00 7.84 7.70
CA MET A 126 5.29 6.67 7.21
C MET A 126 4.36 6.13 8.29
N ILE A 127 3.12 5.83 7.91
CA ILE A 127 2.11 5.20 8.77
C ILE A 127 1.70 3.87 8.12
N VAL A 128 1.67 2.81 8.92
CA VAL A 128 1.21 1.48 8.51
C VAL A 128 0.03 1.09 9.37
N PRO A 129 -1.19 1.12 8.82
CA PRO A 129 -2.37 0.72 9.56
C PRO A 129 -2.42 -0.79 9.76
N GLU A 130 -2.88 -1.23 10.92
CA GLU A 130 -3.05 -2.64 11.27
C GLU A 130 -3.97 -3.35 10.26
N ASN A 131 -3.62 -4.59 9.90
CA ASN A 131 -4.30 -5.43 8.91
C ASN A 131 -4.43 -4.82 7.50
N ALA A 132 -3.85 -3.67 7.22
CA ALA A 132 -3.97 -3.00 5.92
C ALA A 132 -2.86 -3.39 4.91
N ASN A 133 -2.04 -4.36 5.24
CA ASN A 133 -1.11 -5.03 4.32
C ASN A 133 -1.17 -6.54 4.52
N SER A 134 -0.78 -7.30 3.51
CA SER A 134 -0.77 -8.76 3.55
C SER A 134 0.27 -9.34 2.58
N THR A 135 0.50 -10.65 2.69
CA THR A 135 1.39 -11.41 1.82
C THR A 135 0.99 -12.89 1.78
N PHE A 136 1.61 -13.65 0.88
CA PHE A 136 1.48 -15.10 0.77
C PHE A 136 2.50 -15.83 1.64
N ASP A 137 2.26 -17.13 1.83
CA ASP A 137 3.29 -18.03 2.34
C ASP A 137 4.47 -18.09 1.34
N ASN A 138 5.68 -18.19 1.86
CA ASN A 138 6.87 -18.37 1.03
C ASN A 138 7.74 -19.52 1.58
N ALA A 139 8.86 -19.82 0.91
CA ALA A 139 9.73 -20.96 1.27
C ALA A 139 10.37 -20.85 2.67
N PHE A 140 10.34 -19.70 3.31
CA PHE A 140 11.01 -19.43 4.59
C PHE A 140 10.02 -19.15 5.72
N MET A 141 8.89 -18.48 5.42
CA MET A 141 7.90 -18.06 6.40
C MET A 141 6.48 -18.20 5.86
N ILE A 142 5.54 -18.55 6.71
CA ILE A 142 4.12 -18.40 6.42
C ILE A 142 3.75 -16.90 6.45
N GLY A 143 2.69 -16.51 5.74
CA GLY A 143 2.25 -15.12 5.61
C GLY A 143 2.02 -14.42 6.95
N GLU A 144 1.51 -15.15 7.96
CA GLU A 144 1.36 -14.62 9.32
C GLU A 144 2.69 -14.21 9.96
N GLN A 145 3.72 -15.03 9.81
CA GLN A 145 5.04 -14.75 10.36
C GLN A 145 5.68 -13.55 9.64
N SER A 146 5.58 -13.50 8.31
CA SER A 146 6.02 -12.35 7.53
C SER A 146 5.30 -11.08 7.96
N TYR A 147 3.97 -11.10 8.04
CA TYR A 147 3.18 -9.95 8.48
C TYR A 147 3.64 -9.44 9.87
N LYS A 148 3.72 -10.32 10.87
CA LYS A 148 4.16 -9.97 12.23
C LYS A 148 5.60 -9.46 12.25
N TYR A 149 6.52 -10.11 11.54
CA TYR A 149 7.91 -9.69 11.50
C TYR A 149 8.06 -8.24 11.01
N TYR A 150 7.36 -7.89 9.93
CA TYR A 150 7.46 -6.54 9.37
C TYR A 150 6.70 -5.49 10.20
N ASN A 151 5.46 -5.75 10.58
CA ASN A 151 4.62 -4.78 11.27
C ASN A 151 4.99 -4.57 12.75
N GLU A 152 5.42 -5.62 13.46
CA GLU A 152 5.69 -5.55 14.89
C GLU A 152 7.17 -5.33 15.23
N PHE A 153 8.09 -5.69 14.32
CA PHE A 153 9.54 -5.60 14.55
C PHE A 153 10.27 -4.72 13.53
N MET A 154 10.18 -5.02 12.22
CA MET A 154 11.03 -4.38 11.22
C MET A 154 10.70 -2.89 11.06
N TRP A 155 9.42 -2.53 10.93
CA TRP A 155 9.02 -1.15 10.66
C TRP A 155 8.74 -0.34 11.92
N LYS A 156 8.14 -0.97 12.93
CA LYS A 156 7.62 -0.29 14.12
C LYS A 156 8.72 0.48 14.88
N GLY A 157 8.54 1.79 14.95
CA GLY A 157 9.46 2.69 15.65
C GLY A 157 10.81 2.90 14.97
N ARG A 158 11.04 2.29 13.80
CA ARG A 158 12.27 2.48 13.01
C ARG A 158 12.01 3.19 11.68
N TYR A 159 11.11 2.67 10.87
CA TYR A 159 10.77 3.21 9.54
C TYR A 159 9.36 3.78 9.48
N ALA A 160 8.46 3.29 10.32
CA ALA A 160 7.07 3.69 10.32
C ALA A 160 6.44 3.65 11.72
N GLU A 161 5.32 4.34 11.84
CA GLU A 161 4.39 4.16 12.95
C GLU A 161 3.34 3.12 12.53
N CYS A 162 3.41 1.93 13.16
CA CYS A 162 2.40 0.89 12.99
C CYS A 162 1.30 1.12 14.03
N VAL A 163 0.10 1.46 13.56
CA VAL A 163 -1.02 1.91 14.40
C VAL A 163 -2.32 1.23 13.99
N SER A 164 -3.35 1.31 14.81
CA SER A 164 -4.66 0.75 14.44
C SER A 164 -5.32 1.51 13.29
N VAL A 165 -6.34 0.89 12.67
CA VAL A 165 -7.18 1.54 11.65
C VAL A 165 -7.84 2.79 12.22
N GLU A 166 -8.38 2.71 13.44
CA GLU A 166 -9.06 3.82 14.11
C GLU A 166 -8.12 5.01 14.36
N GLU A 167 -6.89 4.73 14.81
CA GLU A 167 -5.89 5.80 15.01
C GLU A 167 -5.50 6.44 13.68
N THR A 168 -5.39 5.65 12.61
CA THR A 168 -5.13 6.18 11.26
C THR A 168 -6.25 7.10 10.80
N ILE A 169 -7.52 6.69 10.98
CA ILE A 169 -8.70 7.50 10.64
C ILE A 169 -8.75 8.79 11.47
N LYS A 170 -8.43 8.71 12.75
CA LYS A 170 -8.34 9.90 13.61
C LYS A 170 -7.34 10.92 13.07
N ARG A 171 -6.19 10.47 12.56
CA ARG A 171 -5.17 11.34 11.94
C ARG A 171 -5.60 11.89 10.57
N MET A 172 -6.53 11.24 9.88
CA MET A 172 -7.13 11.76 8.64
C MET A 172 -8.08 12.93 8.91
N LYS A 173 -8.66 12.99 10.11
CA LYS A 173 -9.59 14.05 10.51
C LYS A 173 -8.91 15.36 10.95
N GLY A 174 -7.60 15.36 11.13
CA GLY A 174 -6.81 16.53 11.54
C GLY A 174 -6.57 16.58 13.02
#